data_57b4808cb154cf50d81e6f498f08c5a6
#
_entry.id   57b4808cb154cf50d81e6f498f08c5a6
#
_cell.length_a   1.000
_cell.length_b   1.000
_cell.length_c   1.000
_cell.angle_alpha   90.00
_cell.angle_beta   90.00
_cell.angle_gamma   90.00
#
_symmetry.space_group_name_H-M   'P 1'
#
loop_
_entity.id
_entity.type
_entity.pdbx_description
1 polymer ?
#
loop_
_entity_poly.entity_id
_entity_poly.type
_entity_poly.pdbx_seq_one_letter_code
_entity_poly.pdbx_strand_id
1 'polypeptide(L)'
;MNPHPPRSAPPAPLRLRLYAWAAGLFLGALEGALAIEVAGAHGAALPLLGAVAAAMVLGTLAGRPLARYLGRRQMGLLMGALAVLGAGVAAGLGGVVGLVGAGLVGLATGGVLVVAPLVCHELSLRGHKRLMPQAMALGPAAAGVVVLAAWWSPPRLVIAWAMVAVAALAYLACTLVLPESPVWLVRQGRDVEAFEALRRLHGTLEASVAIDWTRLDAEMMAEQQALTPADLRVPQVRTAVLTGAVLILAQEAPLG
;
A
#
# COMPACT_ATOMS: atom_id res chain seq x y z
N MET A 1 -12.88 12.23 -42.27
CA MET A 1 -12.65 12.59 -40.85
C MET A 1 -11.51 11.71 -40.33
N ASN A 2 -10.29 12.27 -40.19
CA ASN A 2 -9.17 11.55 -39.63
C ASN A 2 -9.36 11.47 -38.10
N PRO A 3 -9.49 10.30 -37.48
CA PRO A 3 -9.50 10.21 -36.04
C PRO A 3 -8.11 10.63 -35.53
N HIS A 4 -8.04 11.76 -34.83
CA HIS A 4 -6.81 12.13 -34.15
C HIS A 4 -6.36 10.95 -33.26
N PRO A 5 -5.08 10.54 -33.30
CA PRO A 5 -4.59 9.51 -32.39
C PRO A 5 -4.91 9.92 -30.95
N PRO A 6 -5.32 8.98 -30.08
CA PRO A 6 -5.62 9.31 -28.71
C PRO A 6 -4.41 10.01 -28.09
N ARG A 7 -4.59 11.25 -27.61
CA ARG A 7 -3.54 11.98 -26.91
C ARG A 7 -3.05 11.08 -25.78
N SER A 8 -1.75 10.81 -25.76
CA SER A 8 -1.12 10.08 -24.66
C SER A 8 -1.49 10.78 -23.35
N ALA A 9 -2.01 10.01 -22.41
CA ALA A 9 -2.36 10.55 -21.10
C ALA A 9 -1.13 11.27 -20.49
N PRO A 10 -1.31 12.46 -19.89
CA PRO A 10 -0.21 13.18 -19.27
C PRO A 10 0.48 12.30 -18.21
N PRO A 11 1.79 12.45 -17.96
CA PRO A 11 2.50 11.65 -16.99
C PRO A 11 1.92 11.84 -15.58
N ALA A 12 1.90 10.77 -14.78
CA ALA A 12 1.42 10.84 -13.41
C ALA A 12 2.18 11.92 -12.61
N PRO A 13 1.49 12.65 -11.72
CA PRO A 13 2.11 13.68 -10.90
C PRO A 13 3.33 13.15 -10.15
N LEU A 14 4.41 13.93 -10.11
CA LEU A 14 5.67 13.51 -9.50
C LEU A 14 5.48 13.04 -8.05
N ARG A 15 4.66 13.75 -7.28
CA ARG A 15 4.36 13.39 -5.86
C ARG A 15 3.75 12.00 -5.74
N LEU A 16 2.83 11.65 -6.62
CA LEU A 16 2.19 10.33 -6.62
C LEU A 16 3.17 9.23 -7.03
N ARG A 17 4.04 9.51 -7.99
CA ARG A 17 5.11 8.57 -8.40
C ARG A 17 6.09 8.32 -7.26
N LEU A 18 6.55 9.38 -6.59
CA LEU A 18 7.46 9.28 -5.44
C LEU A 18 6.83 8.48 -4.30
N TYR A 19 5.56 8.72 -4.01
CA TYR A 19 4.82 7.94 -3.01
C TYR A 19 4.75 6.45 -3.35
N ALA A 20 4.36 6.12 -4.59
CA ALA A 20 4.29 4.73 -5.04
C ALA A 20 5.66 4.04 -4.95
N TRP A 21 6.73 4.71 -5.40
CA TRP A 21 8.09 4.19 -5.31
C TRP A 21 8.55 4.01 -3.86
N ALA A 22 8.27 4.97 -2.98
CA ALA A 22 8.59 4.85 -1.56
C ALA A 22 7.86 3.66 -0.90
N ALA A 23 6.60 3.41 -1.26
CA ALA A 23 5.87 2.23 -0.81
C ALA A 23 6.53 0.92 -1.30
N GLY A 24 6.89 0.84 -2.58
CA GLY A 24 7.59 -0.32 -3.15
C GLY A 24 8.95 -0.55 -2.50
N LEU A 25 9.74 0.49 -2.29
CA LEU A 25 11.03 0.42 -1.60
C LEU A 25 10.89 -0.05 -0.14
N PHE A 26 9.88 0.44 0.58
CA PHE A 26 9.61 0.00 1.95
C PHE A 26 9.25 -1.48 2.02
N LEU A 27 8.38 -1.96 1.15
CA LEU A 27 8.00 -3.36 1.08
C LEU A 27 9.20 -4.25 0.77
N GLY A 28 10.02 -3.88 -0.22
CA GLY A 28 11.22 -4.62 -0.57
C GLY A 28 12.31 -4.58 0.51
N ALA A 29 12.46 -3.45 1.23
CA ALA A 29 13.39 -3.38 2.34
C ALA A 29 13.03 -4.37 3.46
N LEU A 30 11.73 -4.54 3.76
CA LEU A 30 11.29 -5.56 4.71
C LEU A 30 11.60 -6.98 4.23
N GLU A 31 11.35 -7.28 2.95
CA GLU A 31 11.69 -8.59 2.37
C GLU A 31 13.18 -8.89 2.53
N GLY A 32 14.05 -7.91 2.26
CA GLY A 32 15.49 -8.04 2.44
C GLY A 32 15.90 -8.25 3.89
N ALA A 33 15.29 -7.52 4.83
CA ALA A 33 15.57 -7.68 6.26
C ALA A 33 15.16 -9.07 6.77
N LEU A 34 13.98 -9.57 6.36
CA LEU A 34 13.54 -10.91 6.69
C LEU A 34 14.43 -11.99 6.09
N ALA A 35 14.95 -11.78 4.87
CA ALA A 35 15.90 -12.72 4.26
C ALA A 35 17.21 -12.82 5.07
N ILE A 36 17.72 -11.71 5.60
CA ILE A 36 18.90 -11.70 6.50
C ILE A 36 18.62 -12.43 7.80
N GLU A 37 17.44 -12.21 8.41
CA GLU A 37 17.01 -12.93 9.61
C GLU A 37 16.97 -14.45 9.38
N VAL A 38 16.37 -14.88 8.28
CA VAL A 38 16.30 -16.31 7.92
C VAL A 38 17.68 -16.90 7.71
N ALA A 39 18.57 -16.20 7.01
CA ALA A 39 19.94 -16.65 6.74
C ALA A 39 20.79 -16.75 8.02
N GLY A 40 20.53 -15.91 9.03
CA GLY A 40 21.28 -15.87 10.30
C GLY A 40 20.79 -16.80 11.39
N ALA A 41 19.55 -17.24 11.36
CA ALA A 41 18.85 -17.74 12.55
C ALA A 41 18.87 -19.27 12.75
N HIS A 42 19.46 -20.08 11.90
CA HIS A 42 19.60 -21.55 12.06
C HIS A 42 18.39 -22.24 12.74
N GLY A 43 17.15 -21.92 12.32
CA GLY A 43 15.90 -22.47 12.89
C GLY A 43 15.15 -21.56 13.88
N ALA A 44 15.77 -20.53 14.44
CA ALA A 44 15.10 -19.57 15.33
C ALA A 44 14.28 -18.48 14.58
N ALA A 45 14.33 -18.45 13.25
CA ALA A 45 13.58 -17.48 12.43
C ALA A 45 12.07 -17.75 12.35
N LEU A 46 11.62 -18.99 12.58
CA LEU A 46 10.22 -19.37 12.44
C LEU A 46 9.25 -18.54 13.31
N PRO A 47 9.50 -18.33 14.62
CA PRO A 47 8.60 -17.52 15.43
C PRO A 47 8.56 -16.05 14.98
N LEU A 48 9.66 -15.48 14.50
CA LEU A 48 9.71 -14.12 13.99
C LEU A 48 8.93 -14.00 12.67
N LEU A 49 9.15 -14.91 11.72
CA LEU A 49 8.40 -14.94 10.46
C LEU A 49 6.90 -15.12 10.72
N GLY A 50 6.54 -16.03 11.65
CA GLY A 50 5.15 -16.26 12.04
C GLY A 50 4.51 -15.00 12.65
N ALA A 51 5.23 -14.31 13.54
CA ALA A 51 4.74 -13.08 14.15
C ALA A 51 4.57 -11.94 13.11
N VAL A 52 5.54 -11.75 12.22
CA VAL A 52 5.47 -10.74 11.15
C VAL A 52 4.33 -11.07 10.18
N ALA A 53 4.20 -12.33 9.75
CA ALA A 53 3.14 -12.76 8.84
C ALA A 53 1.74 -12.60 9.47
N ALA A 54 1.56 -13.01 10.73
CA ALA A 54 0.29 -12.85 11.44
C ALA A 54 -0.06 -11.36 11.60
N ALA A 55 0.90 -10.52 11.99
CA ALA A 55 0.72 -9.09 12.11
C ALA A 55 0.39 -8.43 10.75
N MET A 56 1.02 -8.90 9.66
CA MET A 56 0.75 -8.42 8.30
C MET A 56 -0.69 -8.77 7.86
N VAL A 57 -1.17 -9.98 8.16
CA VAL A 57 -2.57 -10.36 7.93
C VAL A 57 -3.51 -9.46 8.72
N LEU A 58 -3.24 -9.21 10.00
CA LEU A 58 -4.05 -8.29 10.81
C LEU A 58 -4.04 -6.87 10.24
N GLY A 59 -2.89 -6.38 9.79
CA GLY A 59 -2.76 -5.08 9.12
C GLY A 59 -3.58 -4.97 7.84
N THR A 60 -3.60 -6.03 7.01
CA THR A 60 -4.41 -6.07 5.78
C THR A 60 -5.90 -6.10 6.11
N LEU A 61 -6.33 -6.90 7.06
CA LEU A 61 -7.74 -7.00 7.47
C LEU A 61 -8.24 -5.69 8.09
N ALA A 62 -7.44 -5.07 8.96
CA ALA A 62 -7.78 -3.78 9.57
C ALA A 62 -7.62 -2.59 8.62
N GLY A 63 -6.79 -2.71 7.59
CA GLY A 63 -6.42 -1.61 6.70
C GLY A 63 -7.61 -0.97 5.99
N ARG A 64 -8.51 -1.77 5.41
CA ARG A 64 -9.70 -1.26 4.71
C ARG A 64 -10.68 -0.52 5.62
N PRO A 65 -11.15 -1.09 6.75
CA PRO A 65 -12.06 -0.36 7.64
C PRO A 65 -11.41 0.89 8.23
N LEU A 66 -10.17 0.81 8.70
CA LEU A 66 -9.48 1.99 9.23
C LEU A 66 -9.33 3.11 8.20
N ALA A 67 -8.95 2.79 6.97
CA ALA A 67 -8.83 3.76 5.89
C ALA A 67 -10.17 4.45 5.54
N ARG A 68 -11.31 3.80 5.79
CA ARG A 68 -12.63 4.42 5.62
C ARG A 68 -12.93 5.46 6.71
N TYR A 69 -12.56 5.18 7.97
CA TYR A 69 -12.81 6.07 9.10
C TYR A 69 -11.81 7.22 9.17
N LEU A 70 -10.52 6.90 9.12
CA LEU A 70 -9.45 7.89 9.30
C LEU A 70 -9.16 8.71 8.03
N GLY A 71 -9.45 8.15 6.86
CA GLY A 71 -8.96 8.69 5.58
C GLY A 71 -7.68 7.98 5.13
N ARG A 72 -7.39 8.11 3.82
CA ARG A 72 -6.26 7.36 3.21
C ARG A 72 -4.93 7.93 3.65
N ARG A 73 -4.80 9.26 3.67
CA ARG A 73 -3.58 9.94 4.09
C ARG A 73 -3.26 9.68 5.56
N GLN A 74 -4.23 9.84 6.46
CA GLN A 74 -4.02 9.60 7.89
C GLN A 74 -3.66 8.15 8.18
N MET A 75 -4.32 7.20 7.48
CA MET A 75 -3.97 5.79 7.58
C MET A 75 -2.54 5.51 7.10
N GLY A 76 -2.13 6.11 5.97
CA GLY A 76 -0.76 6.02 5.48
C GLY A 76 0.27 6.58 6.47
N LEU A 77 -0.02 7.72 7.11
CA LEU A 77 0.82 8.31 8.15
C LEU A 77 0.94 7.39 9.38
N LEU A 78 -0.17 6.84 9.83
CA LEU A 78 -0.19 5.90 10.96
C LEU A 78 0.68 4.67 10.66
N MET A 79 0.51 4.07 9.49
CA MET A 79 1.30 2.89 9.08
C MET A 79 2.78 3.24 8.93
N GLY A 80 3.10 4.39 8.33
CA GLY A 80 4.49 4.86 8.22
C GLY A 80 5.14 5.08 9.57
N ALA A 81 4.43 5.72 10.52
CA ALA A 81 4.92 5.93 11.88
C ALA A 81 5.14 4.61 12.64
N LEU A 82 4.19 3.67 12.54
CA LEU A 82 4.32 2.33 13.13
C LEU A 82 5.50 1.57 12.54
N ALA A 83 5.74 1.67 11.23
CA ALA A 83 6.88 1.04 10.58
C ALA A 83 8.21 1.59 11.09
N VAL A 84 8.34 2.92 11.20
CA VAL A 84 9.56 3.58 11.71
C VAL A 84 9.83 3.17 13.15
N LEU A 85 8.83 3.23 14.02
CA LEU A 85 8.95 2.83 15.42
C LEU A 85 9.29 1.35 15.54
N GLY A 86 8.59 0.49 14.83
CA GLY A 86 8.82 -0.95 14.83
C GLY A 86 10.21 -1.33 14.35
N ALA A 87 10.69 -0.72 13.26
CA ALA A 87 12.02 -0.97 12.73
C ALA A 87 13.11 -0.47 13.69
N GLY A 88 12.92 0.68 14.34
CA GLY A 88 13.83 1.19 15.37
C GLY A 88 13.94 0.25 16.57
N VAL A 89 12.81 -0.28 17.06
CA VAL A 89 12.76 -1.26 18.14
C VAL A 89 13.42 -2.58 17.73
N ALA A 90 13.16 -3.06 16.50
CA ALA A 90 13.77 -4.29 15.99
C ALA A 90 15.28 -4.16 15.80
N ALA A 91 15.77 -2.97 15.40
CA ALA A 91 17.21 -2.70 15.26
C ALA A 91 17.95 -2.60 16.59
N GLY A 92 17.34 -1.96 17.60
CA GLY A 92 18.02 -1.60 18.84
C GLY A 92 17.87 -2.58 19.99
N LEU A 93 16.81 -3.39 19.99
CA LEU A 93 16.44 -4.24 21.11
C LEU A 93 16.27 -5.69 20.65
N GLY A 94 17.11 -6.57 21.17
CA GLY A 94 17.04 -8.00 20.86
C GLY A 94 15.92 -8.75 21.60
N GLY A 95 15.81 -10.05 21.34
CA GLY A 95 14.89 -10.96 22.05
C GLY A 95 13.42 -10.65 21.79
N VAL A 96 12.58 -10.76 22.81
CA VAL A 96 11.11 -10.59 22.71
C VAL A 96 10.74 -9.17 22.27
N VAL A 97 11.47 -8.15 22.71
CA VAL A 97 11.19 -6.76 22.37
C VAL A 97 11.45 -6.50 20.89
N GLY A 98 12.55 -7.04 20.34
CA GLY A 98 12.82 -6.99 18.91
C GLY A 98 11.74 -7.69 18.08
N LEU A 99 11.20 -8.82 18.59
CA LEU A 99 10.08 -9.53 17.96
C LEU A 99 8.81 -8.65 17.88
N VAL A 100 8.50 -7.93 18.97
CA VAL A 100 7.39 -6.96 18.98
C VAL A 100 7.62 -5.87 17.95
N GLY A 101 8.85 -5.33 17.85
CA GLY A 101 9.22 -4.35 16.83
C GLY A 101 8.98 -4.86 15.41
N ALA A 102 9.44 -6.07 15.12
CA ALA A 102 9.23 -6.73 13.83
C ALA A 102 7.74 -6.96 13.53
N GLY A 103 6.96 -7.35 14.54
CA GLY A 103 5.49 -7.47 14.43
C GLY A 103 4.81 -6.14 14.10
N LEU A 104 5.24 -5.02 14.69
CA LEU A 104 4.74 -3.68 14.35
C LEU A 104 5.04 -3.32 12.89
N VAL A 105 6.23 -3.65 12.39
CA VAL A 105 6.56 -3.47 10.96
C VAL A 105 5.66 -4.35 10.09
N GLY A 106 5.43 -5.61 10.47
CA GLY A 106 4.50 -6.51 9.78
C GLY A 106 3.09 -5.92 9.69
N LEU A 107 2.54 -5.43 10.81
CA LEU A 107 1.24 -4.77 10.87
C LEU A 107 1.17 -3.55 9.93
N ALA A 108 2.19 -2.70 9.99
CA ALA A 108 2.32 -1.52 9.15
C ALA A 108 2.37 -1.90 7.66
N THR A 109 3.15 -2.92 7.32
CA THR A 109 3.27 -3.45 5.95
C THR A 109 1.93 -3.93 5.41
N GLY A 110 1.18 -4.71 6.22
CA GLY A 110 -0.17 -5.13 5.85
C GLY A 110 -1.10 -3.96 5.56
N GLY A 111 -1.05 -2.91 6.38
CA GLY A 111 -1.80 -1.68 6.15
C GLY A 111 -1.36 -0.94 4.87
N VAL A 112 -0.06 -0.84 4.60
CA VAL A 112 0.49 -0.20 3.39
C VAL A 112 0.09 -0.96 2.13
N LEU A 113 0.09 -2.30 2.15
CA LEU A 113 -0.36 -3.12 1.01
C LEU A 113 -1.80 -2.83 0.59
N VAL A 114 -2.65 -2.40 1.53
CA VAL A 114 -4.03 -2.02 1.24
C VAL A 114 -4.13 -0.54 0.84
N VAL A 115 -3.49 0.35 1.59
CA VAL A 115 -3.67 1.80 1.44
C VAL A 115 -2.91 2.34 0.23
N ALA A 116 -1.70 1.86 -0.05
CA ALA A 116 -0.88 2.41 -1.12
C ALA A 116 -1.50 2.21 -2.52
N PRO A 117 -2.00 1.01 -2.89
CA PRO A 117 -2.72 0.83 -4.15
C PRO A 117 -3.99 1.69 -4.23
N LEU A 118 -4.73 1.80 -3.11
CA LEU A 118 -5.95 2.57 -3.04
C LEU A 118 -5.68 4.06 -3.29
N VAL A 119 -4.68 4.64 -2.63
CA VAL A 119 -4.24 6.02 -2.84
C VAL A 119 -3.79 6.25 -4.28
N CYS A 120 -2.98 5.35 -4.82
CA CYS A 120 -2.53 5.46 -6.21
C CYS A 120 -3.70 5.39 -7.19
N HIS A 121 -4.71 4.56 -6.94
CA HIS A 121 -5.90 4.45 -7.77
C HIS A 121 -6.79 5.69 -7.68
N GLU A 122 -7.07 6.17 -6.46
CA GLU A 122 -7.98 7.29 -6.21
C GLU A 122 -7.38 8.66 -6.61
N LEU A 123 -6.05 8.82 -6.53
CA LEU A 123 -5.35 10.05 -6.92
C LEU A 123 -4.86 10.05 -8.37
N SER A 124 -4.89 8.93 -9.06
CA SER A 124 -4.48 8.87 -10.47
C SER A 124 -5.68 9.09 -11.39
N LEU A 125 -5.51 9.94 -12.41
CA LEU A 125 -6.45 10.00 -13.51
C LEU A 125 -6.42 8.67 -14.30
N ARG A 126 -7.52 8.33 -14.98
CA ARG A 126 -7.78 7.05 -15.66
C ARG A 126 -6.64 6.43 -16.49
N GLY A 127 -5.58 7.19 -16.81
CA GLY A 127 -4.43 6.72 -17.61
C GLY A 127 -3.31 6.02 -16.83
N HIS A 128 -3.29 6.06 -15.48
CA HIS A 128 -2.12 5.69 -14.69
C HIS A 128 -2.23 4.37 -13.91
N LYS A 129 -3.03 3.42 -14.40
CA LYS A 129 -3.28 2.11 -13.75
C LYS A 129 -2.00 1.29 -13.50
N ARG A 130 -0.90 1.58 -14.21
CA ARG A 130 0.35 0.84 -14.11
C ARG A 130 1.32 1.36 -13.04
N LEU A 131 0.98 2.46 -12.35
CA LEU A 131 1.89 3.10 -11.41
C LEU A 131 2.27 2.17 -10.24
N MET A 132 1.28 1.52 -9.63
CA MET A 132 1.52 0.64 -8.49
C MET A 132 2.25 -0.66 -8.87
N PRO A 133 1.89 -1.38 -9.94
CA PRO A 133 2.69 -2.52 -10.41
C PRO A 133 4.15 -2.16 -10.72
N GLN A 134 4.40 -1.00 -11.34
CA GLN A 134 5.77 -0.53 -11.59
C GLN A 134 6.54 -0.23 -10.29
N ALA A 135 5.87 0.35 -9.30
CA ALA A 135 6.46 0.61 -7.99
C ALA A 135 6.77 -0.70 -7.24
N MET A 136 5.88 -1.69 -7.31
CA MET A 136 6.11 -3.01 -6.70
C MET A 136 7.28 -3.76 -7.35
N ALA A 137 7.54 -3.55 -8.64
CA ALA A 137 8.70 -4.13 -9.31
C ALA A 137 10.05 -3.62 -8.77
N LEU A 138 10.07 -2.52 -8.00
CA LEU A 138 11.27 -2.05 -7.29
C LEU A 138 11.55 -2.84 -6.00
N GLY A 139 10.57 -3.58 -5.46
CA GLY A 139 10.70 -4.35 -4.23
C GLY A 139 11.88 -5.31 -4.25
N PRO A 140 12.00 -6.22 -5.22
CA PRO A 140 13.12 -7.16 -5.30
C PRO A 140 14.49 -6.46 -5.38
N ALA A 141 14.58 -5.32 -6.09
CA ALA A 141 15.81 -4.54 -6.16
C ALA A 141 16.16 -3.94 -4.79
N ALA A 142 15.18 -3.38 -4.08
CA ALA A 142 15.38 -2.86 -2.73
C ALA A 142 15.77 -3.98 -1.75
N ALA A 143 15.14 -5.14 -1.83
CA ALA A 143 15.51 -6.32 -1.04
C ALA A 143 16.96 -6.73 -1.28
N GLY A 144 17.38 -6.78 -2.54
CA GLY A 144 18.77 -7.08 -2.92
C GLY A 144 19.77 -6.10 -2.35
N VAL A 145 19.46 -4.80 -2.38
CA VAL A 145 20.32 -3.76 -1.79
C VAL A 145 20.46 -3.93 -0.27
N VAL A 146 19.36 -4.24 0.44
CA VAL A 146 19.39 -4.50 1.89
C VAL A 146 20.27 -5.72 2.20
N VAL A 147 20.08 -6.82 1.48
CA VAL A 147 20.88 -8.03 1.64
C VAL A 147 22.36 -7.76 1.40
N LEU A 148 22.71 -7.09 0.31
CA LEU A 148 24.09 -6.74 0.00
C LEU A 148 24.71 -5.84 1.06
N ALA A 149 24.04 -4.75 1.45
CA ALA A 149 24.52 -3.83 2.47
C ALA A 149 24.76 -4.53 3.81
N ALA A 150 23.81 -5.36 4.24
CA ALA A 150 23.93 -6.09 5.49
C ALA A 150 25.01 -7.19 5.44
N TRP A 151 25.23 -7.80 4.25
CA TRP A 151 26.25 -8.84 4.08
C TRP A 151 27.67 -8.33 4.32
N TRP A 152 27.97 -7.10 3.85
CA TRP A 152 29.31 -6.49 3.93
C TRP A 152 29.61 -5.82 5.29
N SER A 153 28.62 -5.63 6.14
CA SER A 153 28.79 -4.83 7.37
C SER A 153 28.20 -5.52 8.59
N PRO A 154 29.01 -6.09 9.49
CA PRO A 154 28.51 -6.50 10.82
C PRO A 154 28.23 -5.24 11.70
N PRO A 155 27.14 -5.16 12.49
CA PRO A 155 26.11 -6.20 12.74
C PRO A 155 24.99 -6.18 11.66
N ARG A 156 24.84 -7.29 10.98
CA ARG A 156 23.95 -7.43 9.81
C ARG A 156 22.50 -7.06 10.07
N LEU A 157 21.95 -7.51 11.20
CA LEU A 157 20.56 -7.28 11.57
C LEU A 157 20.23 -5.82 11.84
N VAL A 158 21.11 -5.12 12.56
CA VAL A 158 20.91 -3.69 12.84
C VAL A 158 20.86 -2.89 11.55
N ILE A 159 21.75 -3.20 10.60
CA ILE A 159 21.80 -2.51 9.30
C ILE A 159 20.53 -2.82 8.49
N ALA A 160 20.10 -4.08 8.45
CA ALA A 160 18.91 -4.47 7.72
C ALA A 160 17.66 -3.72 8.26
N TRP A 161 17.45 -3.71 9.57
CA TRP A 161 16.34 -2.99 10.18
C TRP A 161 16.46 -1.46 10.08
N ALA A 162 17.69 -0.92 10.14
CA ALA A 162 17.94 0.51 9.89
C ALA A 162 17.54 0.90 8.46
N MET A 163 17.81 0.07 7.47
CA MET A 163 17.36 0.32 6.09
C MET A 163 15.85 0.26 5.93
N VAL A 164 15.17 -0.65 6.65
CA VAL A 164 13.70 -0.66 6.74
C VAL A 164 13.20 0.66 7.34
N ALA A 165 13.82 1.14 8.41
CA ALA A 165 13.46 2.42 9.03
C ALA A 165 13.63 3.60 8.07
N VAL A 166 14.71 3.65 7.31
CA VAL A 166 14.96 4.69 6.29
C VAL A 166 13.91 4.65 5.19
N ALA A 167 13.59 3.45 4.68
CA ALA A 167 12.55 3.28 3.67
C ALA A 167 11.15 3.65 4.20
N ALA A 168 10.84 3.31 5.46
CA ALA A 168 9.61 3.71 6.13
C ALA A 168 9.52 5.22 6.34
N LEU A 169 10.64 5.89 6.69
CA LEU A 169 10.73 7.36 6.77
C LEU A 169 10.49 8.01 5.42
N ALA A 170 11.06 7.47 4.35
CA ALA A 170 10.80 7.96 2.99
C ALA A 170 9.32 7.82 2.61
N TYR A 171 8.70 6.68 2.93
CA TYR A 171 7.26 6.47 2.73
C TYR A 171 6.42 7.47 3.53
N LEU A 172 6.76 7.68 4.81
CA LEU A 172 6.09 8.63 5.69
C LEU A 172 6.20 10.07 5.15
N ALA A 173 7.40 10.48 4.74
CA ALA A 173 7.65 11.80 4.16
C ALA A 173 6.85 12.02 2.86
N CYS A 174 6.81 11.03 1.98
CA CYS A 174 6.00 11.09 0.76
C CYS A 174 4.50 11.19 1.08
N THR A 175 4.02 10.46 2.10
CA THR A 175 2.62 10.51 2.55
C THR A 175 2.25 11.88 3.11
N LEU A 176 3.17 12.56 3.83
CA LEU A 176 2.94 13.92 4.35
C LEU A 176 2.68 14.94 3.25
N VAL A 177 3.31 14.79 2.10
CA VAL A 177 3.21 15.73 0.98
C VAL A 177 1.99 15.46 0.10
N LEU A 178 1.36 14.28 0.21
CA LEU A 178 0.15 13.96 -0.54
C LEU A 178 -1.09 14.65 0.06
N PRO A 179 -2.02 15.12 -0.80
CA PRO A 179 -3.36 15.53 -0.33
C PRO A 179 -4.17 14.29 0.10
N GLU A 180 -5.29 14.53 0.80
CA GLU A 180 -6.24 13.48 1.11
C GLU A 180 -6.95 12.97 -0.16
N SER A 181 -7.49 11.76 -0.11
CA SER A 181 -8.22 11.17 -1.22
C SER A 181 -9.46 11.99 -1.60
N PRO A 182 -9.61 12.40 -2.85
CA PRO A 182 -10.79 13.12 -3.31
C PRO A 182 -12.06 12.26 -3.20
N VAL A 183 -11.98 10.96 -3.43
CA VAL A 183 -13.12 10.02 -3.29
C VAL A 183 -13.57 9.96 -1.82
N TRP A 184 -12.64 9.95 -0.88
CA TRP A 184 -12.97 9.95 0.54
C TRP A 184 -13.58 11.29 0.97
N LEU A 185 -13.05 12.42 0.49
CA LEU A 185 -13.57 13.77 0.79
C LEU A 185 -15.01 13.95 0.27
N VAL A 186 -15.29 13.51 -0.97
CA VAL A 186 -16.66 13.54 -1.53
C VAL A 186 -17.62 12.72 -0.68
N ARG A 187 -17.22 11.54 -0.21
CA ARG A 187 -18.05 10.71 0.70
C ARG A 187 -18.33 11.36 2.05
N GLN A 188 -17.47 12.28 2.49
CA GLN A 188 -17.67 13.07 3.70
C GLN A 188 -18.46 14.36 3.44
N GLY A 189 -18.94 14.60 2.21
CA GLY A 189 -19.61 15.83 1.80
C GLY A 189 -18.70 17.05 1.68
N ARG A 190 -17.37 16.84 1.60
CA ARG A 190 -16.32 17.89 1.55
C ARG A 190 -15.86 18.13 0.11
N ASP A 191 -16.79 18.45 -0.78
CA ASP A 191 -16.56 18.58 -2.23
C ASP A 191 -15.53 19.65 -2.59
N VAL A 192 -15.54 20.78 -1.88
CA VAL A 192 -14.59 21.88 -2.11
C VAL A 192 -13.14 21.41 -1.87
N GLU A 193 -12.93 20.66 -0.82
CA GLU A 193 -11.60 20.14 -0.49
C GLU A 193 -11.18 19.01 -1.44
N ALA A 194 -12.14 18.22 -1.93
CA ALA A 194 -11.90 17.21 -2.96
C ALA A 194 -11.42 17.87 -4.27
N PHE A 195 -12.07 18.94 -4.68
CA PHE A 195 -11.65 19.74 -5.84
C PHE A 195 -10.25 20.35 -5.65
N GLU A 196 -9.98 20.91 -4.46
CA GLU A 196 -8.66 21.45 -4.11
C GLU A 196 -7.56 20.37 -4.17
N ALA A 197 -7.84 19.17 -3.67
CA ALA A 197 -6.90 18.04 -3.71
C ALA A 197 -6.55 17.67 -5.16
N LEU A 198 -7.55 17.57 -6.03
CA LEU A 198 -7.37 17.31 -7.46
C LEU A 198 -6.61 18.46 -8.15
N ARG A 199 -6.96 19.71 -7.85
CA ARG A 199 -6.31 20.88 -8.41
C ARG A 199 -4.82 20.95 -8.09
N ARG A 200 -4.43 20.61 -6.85
CA ARG A 200 -3.02 20.59 -6.42
C ARG A 200 -2.18 19.52 -7.12
N LEU A 201 -2.81 18.45 -7.61
CA LEU A 201 -2.13 17.35 -8.28
C LEU A 201 -2.12 17.49 -9.80
N HIS A 202 -3.23 17.92 -10.39
CA HIS A 202 -3.47 17.83 -11.84
C HIS A 202 -3.71 19.19 -12.51
N GLY A 203 -3.92 20.26 -11.73
CA GLY A 203 -4.28 21.57 -12.25
C GLY A 203 -5.80 21.79 -12.35
N THR A 204 -6.21 23.03 -12.64
CA THR A 204 -7.64 23.46 -12.57
C THR A 204 -8.53 22.82 -13.62
N LEU A 205 -8.07 22.72 -14.88
CA LEU A 205 -8.86 22.18 -15.99
C LEU A 205 -9.12 20.67 -15.83
N GLU A 206 -8.11 19.93 -15.45
CA GLU A 206 -8.23 18.48 -15.22
C GLU A 206 -9.04 18.18 -13.97
N ALA A 207 -8.92 19.00 -12.92
CA ALA A 207 -9.68 18.85 -11.68
C ALA A 207 -11.19 19.05 -11.89
N SER A 208 -11.61 19.99 -12.74
CA SER A 208 -13.04 20.23 -13.01
C SER A 208 -13.72 19.04 -13.70
N VAL A 209 -13.01 18.35 -14.58
CA VAL A 209 -13.52 17.13 -15.22
C VAL A 209 -13.43 15.93 -14.26
N ALA A 210 -12.37 15.87 -13.48
CA ALA A 210 -12.12 14.74 -12.57
C ALA A 210 -13.11 14.69 -11.40
N ILE A 211 -13.60 15.84 -10.90
CA ILE A 211 -14.51 15.89 -9.76
C ILE A 211 -15.85 15.20 -10.06
N ASP A 212 -16.39 15.36 -11.28
CA ASP A 212 -17.64 14.73 -11.66
C ASP A 212 -17.50 13.20 -11.74
N TRP A 213 -16.36 12.72 -12.25
CA TRP A 213 -16.05 11.30 -12.22
C TRP A 213 -15.85 10.76 -10.81
N THR A 214 -15.22 11.57 -9.94
CA THR A 214 -15.01 11.19 -8.54
C THR A 214 -16.34 11.04 -7.79
N ARG A 215 -17.33 11.89 -8.08
CA ARG A 215 -18.69 11.77 -7.54
C ARG A 215 -19.36 10.49 -8.01
N LEU A 216 -19.34 10.22 -9.31
CA LEU A 216 -19.89 9.00 -9.88
C LEU A 216 -19.22 7.74 -9.29
N ASP A 217 -17.90 7.73 -9.16
CA ASP A 217 -17.18 6.60 -8.54
C ASP A 217 -17.56 6.45 -7.05
N ALA A 218 -17.76 7.55 -6.33
CA ALA A 218 -18.19 7.50 -4.93
C ALA A 218 -19.61 6.95 -4.77
N GLU A 219 -20.53 7.31 -5.65
CA GLU A 219 -21.91 6.80 -5.71
C GLU A 219 -21.95 5.31 -6.06
N MET A 220 -21.27 4.90 -7.13
CA MET A 220 -21.18 3.50 -7.53
C MET A 220 -20.57 2.61 -6.44
N MET A 221 -19.53 3.10 -5.75
CA MET A 221 -18.94 2.35 -4.63
C MET A 221 -19.85 2.31 -3.41
N ALA A 222 -20.70 3.31 -3.18
CA ALA A 222 -21.70 3.30 -2.12
C ALA A 222 -22.78 2.23 -2.40
N GLU A 223 -23.25 2.12 -3.64
CA GLU A 223 -24.19 1.09 -4.06
C GLU A 223 -23.59 -0.33 -3.94
N GLN A 224 -22.33 -0.53 -4.37
CA GLN A 224 -21.65 -1.82 -4.24
C GLN A 224 -21.40 -2.24 -2.79
N GLN A 225 -21.31 -1.29 -1.85
CA GLN A 225 -21.17 -1.58 -0.41
C GLN A 225 -22.47 -2.00 0.27
N ALA A 226 -23.59 -1.88 -0.39
CA ALA A 226 -24.88 -2.34 0.11
C ALA A 226 -25.03 -3.89 0.10
N LEU A 227 -24.09 -4.64 -0.50
CA LEU A 227 -24.05 -6.10 -0.37
C LEU A 227 -23.76 -6.48 1.08
N THR A 228 -24.78 -6.91 1.77
CA THR A 228 -24.71 -7.40 3.16
C THR A 228 -24.39 -8.90 3.18
N PRO A 229 -23.86 -9.45 4.30
CA PRO A 229 -23.72 -10.89 4.44
C PRO A 229 -25.04 -11.67 4.24
N ALA A 230 -26.19 -10.99 4.39
CA ALA A 230 -27.50 -11.55 4.10
C ALA A 230 -27.70 -11.83 2.62
N ASP A 231 -27.08 -11.05 1.72
CA ASP A 231 -27.19 -11.21 0.27
C ASP A 231 -26.48 -12.48 -0.22
N LEU A 232 -25.51 -13.00 0.53
CA LEU A 232 -24.89 -14.30 0.27
C LEU A 232 -25.87 -15.48 0.43
N ARG A 233 -27.05 -15.26 1.04
CA ARG A 233 -28.11 -16.26 1.09
C ARG A 233 -28.86 -16.37 -0.24
N VAL A 234 -28.74 -15.36 -1.10
CA VAL A 234 -29.31 -15.40 -2.46
C VAL A 234 -28.43 -16.29 -3.32
N PRO A 235 -29.00 -17.39 -3.91
CA PRO A 235 -28.18 -18.38 -4.65
C PRO A 235 -27.37 -17.77 -5.79
N GLN A 236 -27.90 -16.77 -6.48
CA GLN A 236 -27.25 -16.07 -7.60
C GLN A 236 -26.02 -15.28 -7.14
N VAL A 237 -26.11 -14.57 -6.00
CA VAL A 237 -24.99 -13.81 -5.42
C VAL A 237 -23.90 -14.76 -4.96
N ARG A 238 -24.27 -15.86 -4.29
CA ARG A 238 -23.33 -16.89 -3.87
C ARG A 238 -22.60 -17.52 -5.05
N THR A 239 -23.31 -17.83 -6.13
CA THR A 239 -22.70 -18.39 -7.34
C THR A 239 -21.73 -17.39 -7.97
N ALA A 240 -22.11 -16.11 -8.08
CA ALA A 240 -21.23 -15.06 -8.63
C ALA A 240 -19.95 -14.88 -7.80
N VAL A 241 -20.06 -14.88 -6.47
CA VAL A 241 -18.90 -14.79 -5.56
C VAL A 241 -17.98 -16.00 -5.69
N LEU A 242 -18.55 -17.22 -5.73
CA LEU A 242 -17.78 -18.45 -5.90
C LEU A 242 -17.09 -18.50 -7.27
N THR A 243 -17.79 -18.12 -8.33
CA THR A 243 -17.22 -18.07 -9.68
C THR A 243 -16.08 -17.05 -9.76
N GLY A 244 -16.24 -15.87 -9.15
CA GLY A 244 -15.20 -14.86 -9.06
C GLY A 244 -13.98 -15.35 -8.28
N ALA A 245 -14.18 -16.02 -7.15
CA ALA A 245 -13.10 -16.61 -6.36
C ALA A 245 -12.34 -17.71 -7.13
N VAL A 246 -13.05 -18.58 -7.84
CA VAL A 246 -12.45 -19.62 -8.68
C VAL A 246 -11.65 -19.02 -9.84
N LEU A 247 -12.16 -17.96 -10.48
CA LEU A 247 -11.45 -17.27 -11.55
C LEU A 247 -10.15 -16.62 -11.05
N ILE A 248 -10.16 -16.00 -9.86
CA ILE A 248 -8.96 -15.43 -9.24
C ILE A 248 -7.94 -16.53 -8.95
N LEU A 249 -8.36 -17.65 -8.36
CA LEU A 249 -7.49 -18.78 -8.08
C LEU A 249 -6.96 -19.44 -9.35
N ALA A 250 -7.76 -19.50 -10.42
CA ALA A 250 -7.32 -20.02 -11.71
C ALA A 250 -6.31 -19.11 -12.44
N GLN A 251 -6.38 -17.79 -12.21
CA GLN A 251 -5.39 -16.85 -12.74
C GLN A 251 -4.03 -16.91 -12.01
N GLU A 252 -4.03 -17.37 -10.77
CA GLU A 252 -2.79 -17.54 -9.97
C GLU A 252 -2.18 -18.94 -10.11
N ALA A 253 -2.88 -19.89 -10.74
CA ALA A 253 -2.31 -21.20 -10.99
C ALA A 253 -1.22 -21.08 -12.06
N PRO A 254 0.05 -21.41 -11.75
CA PRO A 254 1.11 -21.40 -12.74
C PRO A 254 0.75 -22.42 -13.82
N LEU A 255 0.65 -21.96 -15.06
CA LEU A 255 0.62 -22.84 -16.22
C LEU A 255 1.95 -23.60 -16.21
N GLY A 256 1.92 -24.85 -15.77
CA GLY A 256 3.04 -25.79 -15.80
C GLY A 256 3.46 -26.13 -17.23
#